data_8f184e20c3cbcbc33beef1f61dd6f316
#
_entry.id   8f184e20c3cbcbc33beef1f61dd6f316
#
_cell.length_a   1.000
_cell.length_b   1.000
_cell.length_c   1.000
_cell.angle_alpha   90.00
_cell.angle_beta   90.00
_cell.angle_gamma   90.00
#
_symmetry.space_group_name_H-M   'P 1'
#
loop_
_entity.id
_entity.type
_entity.pdbx_description
1 polymer ?
#
loop_
_entity_poly.entity_id
_entity_poly.type
_entity_poly.pdbx_seq_one_letter_code
_entity_poly.pdbx_strand_id
1 'polypeptide(L)'
;LIENQMKIRIDPKSNPTWFEQYIKKSNGFVSYGDDPIVSLKAVKNHVELEGTRNAHLRDGVAFARFLHWFDKNAPSEKLDEITVADQLKTFREEGALFKDLSFDTISGSGPNGAIVHYRVSSETNRKLKNGDLYLIDSGAQYLDGTTDITRTLAVGDPGDEARDRFTRVLKGHIALATQKFPKGTTGSQIDILARAPLWSIGMVLDQVTGHGVDSYLG
;
A
#
# COMPACT_ATOMS: atom_id res chain seq x y z
N LEU A 1 32.92 -10.51 -9.77
CA LEU A 1 33.47 -11.40 -8.76
C LEU A 1 32.93 -12.82 -8.86
N ILE A 2 32.66 -13.30 -10.08
CA ILE A 2 32.28 -14.68 -10.32
C ILE A 2 33.53 -15.44 -10.61
N GLU A 3 33.88 -16.37 -9.72
CA GLU A 3 35.00 -17.27 -9.92
C GLU A 3 34.69 -18.26 -11.07
N ASN A 4 35.72 -18.66 -11.79
CA ASN A 4 35.60 -19.58 -12.90
C ASN A 4 34.90 -20.89 -12.46
N GLN A 5 33.88 -21.32 -13.21
CA GLN A 5 33.03 -22.49 -12.94
C GLN A 5 32.09 -22.40 -11.71
N MET A 6 31.93 -21.22 -11.10
CA MET A 6 30.94 -21.04 -10.02
C MET A 6 29.52 -21.33 -10.53
N LYS A 7 28.76 -22.14 -9.79
CA LYS A 7 27.35 -22.40 -10.07
C LYS A 7 26.47 -21.44 -9.26
N ILE A 8 25.72 -20.60 -9.95
CA ILE A 8 24.85 -19.58 -9.35
C ILE A 8 23.40 -19.89 -9.65
N ARG A 9 22.58 -19.93 -8.60
CA ARG A 9 21.13 -20.08 -8.73
C ARG A 9 20.52 -18.71 -8.96
N ILE A 10 19.64 -18.61 -9.96
CA ILE A 10 18.83 -17.43 -10.24
C ILE A 10 17.35 -17.82 -10.36
N ASP A 11 16.48 -16.93 -9.91
CA ASP A 11 15.05 -17.04 -10.13
C ASP A 11 14.68 -16.24 -11.39
N PRO A 12 14.28 -16.90 -12.48
CA PRO A 12 13.99 -16.20 -13.73
C PRO A 12 12.75 -15.29 -13.68
N LYS A 13 11.93 -15.42 -12.61
CA LYS A 13 10.74 -14.58 -12.41
C LYS A 13 11.07 -13.21 -11.80
N SER A 14 12.15 -13.14 -11.00
CA SER A 14 12.50 -11.93 -10.24
C SER A 14 13.86 -11.33 -10.63
N ASN A 15 14.78 -12.14 -11.18
CA ASN A 15 16.10 -11.65 -11.54
C ASN A 15 16.15 -11.11 -12.98
N PRO A 16 16.75 -9.91 -13.19
CA PRO A 16 16.99 -9.39 -14.53
C PRO A 16 17.83 -10.35 -15.38
N THR A 17 17.50 -10.47 -16.66
CA THR A 17 18.23 -11.30 -17.65
C THR A 17 19.73 -10.95 -17.72
N TRP A 18 20.09 -9.73 -17.37
CA TRP A 18 21.48 -9.29 -17.30
C TRP A 18 22.35 -10.17 -16.39
N PHE A 19 21.83 -10.61 -15.25
CA PHE A 19 22.58 -11.50 -14.34
C PHE A 19 22.94 -12.83 -15.00
N GLU A 20 21.98 -13.43 -15.71
CA GLU A 20 22.22 -14.66 -16.45
C GLU A 20 23.32 -14.49 -17.52
N GLN A 21 23.21 -13.41 -18.31
CA GLN A 21 24.19 -13.09 -19.34
C GLN A 21 25.58 -12.85 -18.75
N TYR A 22 25.67 -12.14 -17.65
CA TYR A 22 26.92 -11.86 -16.97
C TYR A 22 27.58 -13.12 -16.40
N ILE A 23 26.81 -14.00 -15.75
CA ILE A 23 27.29 -15.28 -15.23
C ILE A 23 27.88 -16.12 -16.37
N LYS A 24 27.15 -16.30 -17.47
CA LYS A 24 27.60 -17.07 -18.63
C LYS A 24 28.86 -16.47 -19.26
N LYS A 25 28.93 -15.16 -19.42
CA LYS A 25 30.10 -14.45 -19.94
C LYS A 25 31.34 -14.60 -19.06
N SER A 26 31.14 -14.78 -17.78
CA SER A 26 32.21 -14.99 -16.78
C SER A 26 32.57 -16.48 -16.57
N ASN A 27 32.19 -17.38 -17.52
CA ASN A 27 32.39 -18.83 -17.43
C ASN A 27 31.77 -19.49 -16.18
N GLY A 28 30.72 -18.89 -15.60
CA GLY A 28 29.93 -19.47 -14.55
C GLY A 28 28.77 -20.33 -15.10
N PHE A 29 28.19 -21.14 -14.25
CA PHE A 29 27.03 -21.96 -14.57
C PHE A 29 25.76 -21.39 -13.90
N VAL A 30 24.69 -21.28 -14.67
CA VAL A 30 23.38 -20.87 -14.15
C VAL A 30 22.57 -22.11 -13.79
N SER A 31 21.97 -22.11 -12.59
CA SER A 31 20.89 -23.03 -12.24
C SER A 31 19.62 -22.23 -11.93
N TYR A 32 18.51 -22.64 -12.50
CA TYR A 32 17.22 -21.97 -12.28
C TYR A 32 16.49 -22.58 -11.10
N GLY A 33 15.77 -21.75 -10.39
CA GLY A 33 14.88 -22.14 -9.29
C GLY A 33 14.40 -20.95 -8.50
N ASP A 34 13.33 -21.13 -7.74
CA ASP A 34 12.76 -20.06 -6.91
C ASP A 34 13.80 -19.50 -5.94
N ASP A 35 13.75 -18.19 -5.68
CA ASP A 35 14.62 -17.53 -4.69
C ASP A 35 14.31 -18.08 -3.29
N PRO A 36 15.29 -18.69 -2.59
CA PRO A 36 15.07 -19.25 -1.26
C PRO A 36 14.76 -18.19 -0.20
N ILE A 37 15.11 -16.92 -0.44
CA ILE A 37 14.88 -15.83 0.51
C ILE A 37 13.41 -15.44 0.55
N VAL A 38 12.69 -15.54 -0.58
CA VAL A 38 11.27 -15.15 -0.69
C VAL A 38 10.40 -15.82 0.38
N SER A 39 10.54 -17.13 0.55
CA SER A 39 9.74 -17.87 1.56
C SER A 39 10.11 -17.47 2.99
N LEU A 40 11.40 -17.25 3.28
CA LEU A 40 11.86 -16.83 4.60
C LEU A 40 11.39 -15.42 4.93
N LYS A 41 11.39 -14.52 3.96
CA LYS A 41 10.91 -13.13 4.09
C LYS A 41 9.39 -13.06 4.25
N ALA A 42 8.65 -13.88 3.51
CA ALA A 42 7.20 -13.91 3.54
C ALA A 42 6.62 -14.42 4.87
N VAL A 43 7.29 -15.37 5.53
CA VAL A 43 6.87 -15.96 6.81
C VAL A 43 7.60 -15.27 7.95
N LYS A 44 6.96 -14.24 8.54
CA LYS A 44 7.52 -13.44 9.62
C LYS A 44 7.70 -14.29 10.90
N ASN A 45 8.83 -14.10 11.57
CA ASN A 45 9.08 -14.69 12.89
C ASN A 45 8.34 -13.93 13.99
N HIS A 46 8.43 -14.40 15.25
CA HIS A 46 7.70 -13.80 16.38
C HIS A 46 8.14 -12.36 16.69
N VAL A 47 9.42 -12.02 16.50
CA VAL A 47 9.95 -10.67 16.73
C VAL A 47 9.41 -9.70 15.69
N GLU A 48 9.43 -10.08 14.42
CA GLU A 48 8.87 -9.32 13.31
C GLU A 48 7.36 -9.10 13.47
N LEU A 49 6.63 -10.15 13.89
CA LEU A 49 5.18 -10.04 14.14
C LEU A 49 4.86 -9.11 15.31
N GLU A 50 5.63 -9.15 16.38
CA GLU A 50 5.46 -8.25 17.53
C GLU A 50 5.78 -6.81 17.14
N GLY A 51 6.90 -6.59 16.45
CA GLY A 51 7.28 -5.28 15.93
C GLY A 51 6.21 -4.69 15.01
N THR A 52 5.71 -5.50 14.07
CA THR A 52 4.62 -5.09 13.15
C THR A 52 3.35 -4.69 13.93
N ARG A 53 2.94 -5.46 14.95
CA ARG A 53 1.77 -5.11 15.77
C ARG A 53 1.98 -3.78 16.52
N ASN A 54 3.16 -3.58 17.09
CA ASN A 54 3.49 -2.35 17.80
C ASN A 54 3.58 -1.14 16.87
N ALA A 55 4.16 -1.30 15.70
CA ALA A 55 4.21 -0.27 14.66
C ALA A 55 2.80 0.15 14.22
N HIS A 56 1.92 -0.83 13.94
CA HIS A 56 0.54 -0.54 13.55
C HIS A 56 -0.29 0.10 14.68
N LEU A 57 -0.03 -0.24 15.93
CA LEU A 57 -0.69 0.42 17.06
C LEU A 57 -0.28 1.90 17.15
N ARG A 58 1.01 2.21 17.03
CA ARG A 58 1.52 3.59 17.03
C ARG A 58 1.00 4.40 15.84
N ASP A 59 1.11 3.83 14.65
CA ASP A 59 0.62 4.48 13.44
C ASP A 59 -0.90 4.67 13.46
N GLY A 60 -1.63 3.71 14.01
CA GLY A 60 -3.08 3.81 14.22
C GLY A 60 -3.47 4.99 15.11
N VAL A 61 -2.70 5.29 16.15
CA VAL A 61 -2.92 6.48 16.98
C VAL A 61 -2.65 7.77 16.19
N ALA A 62 -1.54 7.84 15.47
CA ALA A 62 -1.22 9.00 14.62
C ALA A 62 -2.30 9.22 13.55
N PHE A 63 -2.74 8.13 12.92
CA PHE A 63 -3.78 8.18 11.89
C PHE A 63 -5.17 8.56 12.47
N ALA A 64 -5.53 8.09 13.66
CA ALA A 64 -6.78 8.49 14.33
C ALA A 64 -6.79 9.99 14.67
N ARG A 65 -5.65 10.53 15.13
CA ARG A 65 -5.48 11.98 15.34
C ARG A 65 -5.61 12.76 14.03
N PHE A 66 -5.03 12.24 12.96
CA PHE A 66 -5.17 12.80 11.63
C PHE A 66 -6.63 12.82 11.16
N LEU A 67 -7.38 11.72 11.31
CA LEU A 67 -8.79 11.67 10.92
C LEU A 67 -9.61 12.70 11.69
N HIS A 68 -9.39 12.83 13.00
CA HIS A 68 -10.06 13.85 13.80
C HIS A 68 -9.72 15.29 13.36
N TRP A 69 -8.46 15.55 13.05
CA TRP A 69 -8.02 16.83 12.53
C TRP A 69 -8.62 17.11 11.14
N PHE A 70 -8.65 16.10 10.26
CA PHE A 70 -9.22 16.19 8.93
C PHE A 70 -10.70 16.55 8.99
N ASP A 71 -11.50 15.83 9.77
CA ASP A 71 -12.94 16.09 9.92
C ASP A 71 -13.23 17.54 10.36
N LYS A 72 -12.39 18.12 11.20
CA LYS A 72 -12.56 19.49 11.66
C LYS A 72 -12.15 20.54 10.66
N ASN A 73 -11.13 20.28 9.85
CA ASN A 73 -10.48 21.30 9.02
C ASN A 73 -10.84 21.20 7.53
N ALA A 74 -11.10 20.02 6.99
CA ALA A 74 -11.39 19.83 5.58
C ALA A 74 -12.61 20.63 5.08
N PRO A 75 -13.73 20.76 5.84
CA PRO A 75 -14.88 21.55 5.41
C PRO A 75 -14.61 23.04 5.24
N SER A 76 -13.48 23.55 5.74
CA SER A 76 -13.11 24.96 5.56
C SER A 76 -12.65 25.31 4.14
N GLU A 77 -12.37 24.31 3.30
CA GLU A 77 -11.82 24.43 1.93
C GLU A 77 -10.48 25.18 1.85
N LYS A 78 -9.76 25.30 2.98
CA LYS A 78 -8.44 25.94 3.03
C LYS A 78 -7.31 24.95 2.82
N LEU A 79 -7.58 23.66 2.98
CA LEU A 79 -6.58 22.59 2.84
C LEU A 79 -6.38 22.23 1.37
N ASP A 80 -5.19 21.75 1.07
CA ASP A 80 -4.80 21.13 -0.19
C ASP A 80 -4.11 19.77 0.06
N GLU A 81 -3.87 19.02 -1.01
CA GLU A 81 -3.34 17.67 -0.95
C GLU A 81 -1.98 17.59 -0.24
N ILE A 82 -1.08 18.57 -0.48
CA ILE A 82 0.25 18.62 0.15
C ILE A 82 0.10 18.88 1.65
N THR A 83 -0.66 19.91 2.02
CA THR A 83 -0.87 20.27 3.43
C THR A 83 -1.45 19.11 4.25
N VAL A 84 -2.37 18.35 3.66
CA VAL A 84 -3.00 17.19 4.33
C VAL A 84 -2.00 16.05 4.51
N ALA A 85 -1.18 15.76 3.49
CA ALA A 85 -0.12 14.75 3.58
C ALA A 85 0.93 15.11 4.66
N ASP A 86 1.37 16.37 4.67
CA ASP A 86 2.35 16.88 5.64
C ASP A 86 1.82 16.83 7.08
N GLN A 87 0.53 17.09 7.26
CA GLN A 87 -0.08 17.00 8.59
C GLN A 87 -0.08 15.56 9.13
N LEU A 88 -0.36 14.56 8.29
CA LEU A 88 -0.27 13.16 8.71
C LEU A 88 1.16 12.80 9.09
N LYS A 89 2.15 13.21 8.29
CA LYS A 89 3.56 13.02 8.60
C LYS A 89 3.92 13.63 9.94
N THR A 90 3.48 14.86 10.23
CA THR A 90 3.71 15.54 11.51
C THR A 90 3.19 14.71 12.70
N PHE A 91 1.97 14.14 12.61
CA PHE A 91 1.44 13.30 13.68
C PHE A 91 2.25 12.01 13.90
N ARG A 92 2.88 11.47 12.85
CA ARG A 92 3.76 10.30 12.92
C ARG A 92 5.11 10.65 13.55
N GLU A 93 5.67 11.82 13.22
CA GLU A 93 6.95 12.32 13.74
C GLU A 93 6.91 12.57 15.27
N GLU A 94 5.74 12.89 15.80
CA GLU A 94 5.55 13.00 17.27
C GLU A 94 5.61 11.63 17.98
N GLY A 95 5.49 10.53 17.23
CA GLY A 95 5.51 9.17 17.75
C GLY A 95 6.91 8.61 17.96
N ALA A 96 7.03 7.64 18.89
CA ALA A 96 8.31 6.95 19.11
C ALA A 96 8.69 6.05 17.93
N LEU A 97 9.99 5.88 17.71
CA LEU A 97 10.59 4.96 16.74
C LEU A 97 10.34 5.29 15.26
N PHE A 98 9.68 6.39 14.95
CA PHE A 98 9.51 6.85 13.56
C PHE A 98 10.87 7.15 12.92
N LYS A 99 11.06 6.72 11.68
CA LYS A 99 12.27 6.94 10.90
C LYS A 99 12.01 7.77 9.66
N ASP A 100 11.00 7.37 8.88
CA ASP A 100 10.60 8.05 7.66
C ASP A 100 9.20 7.57 7.22
N LEU A 101 8.71 8.07 6.12
CA LEU A 101 7.59 7.46 5.41
C LEU A 101 8.06 6.14 4.77
N SER A 102 7.20 5.14 4.72
CA SER A 102 7.50 3.86 4.04
C SER A 102 7.48 3.99 2.52
N PHE A 103 6.73 4.97 2.01
CA PHE A 103 6.66 5.38 0.61
C PHE A 103 6.14 6.82 0.51
N ASP A 104 6.31 7.45 -0.65
CA ASP A 104 5.77 8.78 -0.91
C ASP A 104 4.25 8.76 -0.79
N THR A 105 3.70 9.57 0.11
CA THR A 105 2.25 9.60 0.37
C THR A 105 1.47 9.93 -0.90
N ILE A 106 0.49 9.10 -1.22
CA ILE A 106 -0.53 9.39 -2.22
C ILE A 106 -1.61 10.21 -1.53
N SER A 107 -1.81 11.43 -1.98
CA SER A 107 -2.77 12.39 -1.43
C SER A 107 -3.54 12.99 -2.59
N GLY A 108 -4.78 12.54 -2.82
CA GLY A 108 -5.55 12.89 -4.00
C GLY A 108 -6.98 13.32 -3.67
N SER A 109 -7.35 14.55 -4.08
CA SER A 109 -8.69 15.11 -3.92
C SER A 109 -9.48 15.06 -5.23
N GLY A 110 -10.72 14.62 -5.18
CA GLY A 110 -11.59 14.50 -6.36
C GLY A 110 -10.93 13.63 -7.45
N PRO A 111 -10.76 14.14 -8.69
CA PRO A 111 -10.21 13.35 -9.80
C PRO A 111 -8.80 12.85 -9.59
N ASN A 112 -7.97 13.52 -8.77
CA ASN A 112 -6.61 13.07 -8.46
C ASN A 112 -6.62 11.75 -7.65
N GLY A 113 -7.64 11.53 -6.81
CA GLY A 113 -7.81 10.29 -6.06
C GLY A 113 -8.15 9.07 -6.93
N ALA A 114 -8.53 9.26 -8.19
CA ALA A 114 -8.76 8.18 -9.14
C ALA A 114 -7.50 7.74 -9.91
N ILE A 115 -6.41 8.50 -9.80
CA ILE A 115 -5.15 8.19 -10.48
C ILE A 115 -4.37 7.18 -9.65
N VAL A 116 -4.09 6.01 -10.23
CA VAL A 116 -3.28 4.97 -9.57
C VAL A 116 -1.87 5.49 -9.27
N HIS A 117 -1.41 5.33 -8.02
CA HIS A 117 -0.11 5.83 -7.56
C HIS A 117 0.10 7.33 -7.83
N TYR A 118 -0.97 8.14 -7.69
CA TYR A 118 -0.88 9.58 -7.85
C TYR A 118 0.22 10.19 -6.97
N ARG A 119 1.06 11.01 -7.58
CA ARG A 119 2.09 11.78 -6.86
C ARG A 119 1.75 13.26 -6.95
N VAL A 120 1.41 13.83 -5.82
CA VAL A 120 1.14 15.26 -5.72
C VAL A 120 2.43 16.05 -5.93
N SER A 121 2.35 17.13 -6.73
CA SER A 121 3.42 18.11 -6.94
C SER A 121 2.88 19.51 -6.77
N SER A 122 3.75 20.51 -6.73
CA SER A 122 3.34 21.92 -6.68
C SER A 122 2.41 22.32 -7.85
N GLU A 123 2.58 21.67 -9.01
CA GLU A 123 1.79 21.95 -10.22
C GLU A 123 0.43 21.25 -10.22
N THR A 124 0.34 20.08 -9.58
CA THR A 124 -0.87 19.25 -9.59
C THR A 124 -1.70 19.35 -8.31
N ASN A 125 -1.15 19.99 -7.27
CA ASN A 125 -1.76 20.14 -5.96
C ASN A 125 -3.16 20.78 -6.03
N ARG A 126 -4.17 20.06 -5.52
CA ARG A 126 -5.56 20.51 -5.51
C ARG A 126 -5.99 20.92 -4.11
N LYS A 127 -6.84 21.96 -4.03
CA LYS A 127 -7.60 22.24 -2.81
C LYS A 127 -8.73 21.23 -2.63
N LEU A 128 -8.95 20.82 -1.40
CA LEU A 128 -10.08 20.01 -1.01
C LEU A 128 -11.36 20.88 -1.09
N LYS A 129 -12.43 20.34 -1.66
CA LYS A 129 -13.72 21.04 -1.79
C LYS A 129 -14.84 20.21 -1.19
N ASN A 130 -15.84 20.88 -0.65
CA ASN A 130 -17.05 20.18 -0.20
C ASN A 130 -17.68 19.36 -1.34
N GLY A 131 -18.01 18.12 -1.05
CA GLY A 131 -18.49 17.14 -2.02
C GLY A 131 -17.41 16.27 -2.65
N ASP A 132 -16.12 16.62 -2.51
CA ASP A 132 -15.02 15.77 -2.99
C ASP A 132 -14.88 14.50 -2.12
N LEU A 133 -14.44 13.41 -2.76
CA LEU A 133 -13.76 12.33 -2.07
C LEU A 133 -12.27 12.64 -2.04
N TYR A 134 -11.66 12.42 -0.89
CA TYR A 134 -10.23 12.55 -0.69
C TYR A 134 -9.64 11.18 -0.37
N LEU A 135 -8.67 10.74 -1.17
CA LEU A 135 -7.93 9.51 -0.96
C LEU A 135 -6.57 9.84 -0.36
N ILE A 136 -6.24 9.17 0.75
CA ILE A 136 -4.91 9.17 1.33
C ILE A 136 -4.41 7.74 1.44
N ASP A 137 -3.24 7.49 0.86
CA ASP A 137 -2.52 6.23 0.95
C ASP A 137 -1.10 6.53 1.40
N SER A 138 -0.76 6.08 2.59
CA SER A 138 0.45 6.50 3.29
C SER A 138 0.87 5.47 4.31
N GLY A 139 2.18 5.33 4.49
CA GLY A 139 2.74 4.47 5.50
C GLY A 139 3.94 5.07 6.20
N ALA A 140 4.34 4.46 7.28
CA ALA A 140 5.50 4.86 8.07
C ALA A 140 6.49 3.72 8.22
N GLN A 141 7.76 4.06 8.21
CA GLN A 141 8.85 3.19 8.60
C GLN A 141 9.20 3.47 10.06
N TYR A 142 8.94 2.50 10.91
CA TYR A 142 9.38 2.48 12.30
C TYR A 142 10.59 1.55 12.44
N LEU A 143 11.35 1.67 13.55
CA LEU A 143 12.48 0.77 13.81
C LEU A 143 12.09 -0.70 13.88
N ASP A 144 10.86 -0.98 14.29
CA ASP A 144 10.33 -2.32 14.55
C ASP A 144 9.26 -2.78 13.56
N GLY A 145 8.92 -1.97 12.55
CA GLY A 145 7.95 -2.38 11.55
C GLY A 145 7.63 -1.32 10.52
N THR A 146 7.05 -1.76 9.43
CA THR A 146 6.55 -0.93 8.32
C THR A 146 5.02 -0.92 8.35
N THR A 147 4.41 0.25 8.14
CA THR A 147 2.95 0.38 8.00
C THR A 147 2.56 0.86 6.61
N ASP A 148 1.34 0.53 6.22
CA ASP A 148 0.72 0.90 4.95
C ASP A 148 -0.78 1.01 5.17
N ILE A 149 -1.34 2.21 5.02
CA ILE A 149 -2.74 2.51 5.34
C ILE A 149 -3.35 3.37 4.24
N THR A 150 -4.43 2.88 3.63
CA THR A 150 -5.24 3.66 2.69
C THR A 150 -6.60 3.98 3.28
N ARG A 151 -7.07 5.20 3.09
CA ARG A 151 -8.46 5.62 3.40
C ARG A 151 -8.99 6.57 2.34
N THR A 152 -10.28 6.40 2.03
CA THR A 152 -11.05 7.37 1.25
C THR A 152 -12.00 8.10 2.20
N LEU A 153 -11.88 9.41 2.26
CA LEU A 153 -12.60 10.28 3.18
C LEU A 153 -13.52 11.22 2.39
N ALA A 154 -14.67 11.55 2.95
CA ALA A 154 -15.55 12.55 2.36
C ALA A 154 -15.22 13.95 2.90
N VAL A 155 -15.22 14.94 2.03
CA VAL A 155 -15.18 16.35 2.42
C VAL A 155 -16.62 16.88 2.36
N GLY A 156 -17.27 16.98 3.51
CA GLY A 156 -18.71 17.29 3.56
C GLY A 156 -19.58 16.14 3.04
N ASP A 157 -20.60 16.46 2.27
CA ASP A 157 -21.52 15.46 1.71
C ASP A 157 -21.06 15.01 0.31
N PRO A 158 -20.64 13.75 0.13
CA PRO A 158 -20.13 13.25 -1.14
C PRO A 158 -21.25 12.82 -2.11
N GLY A 159 -22.53 12.86 -1.71
CA GLY A 159 -23.66 12.42 -2.48
C GLY A 159 -23.90 10.90 -2.48
N ASP A 160 -25.06 10.50 -3.01
CA ASP A 160 -25.54 9.10 -2.93
C ASP A 160 -24.73 8.16 -3.83
N GLU A 161 -24.26 8.63 -4.96
CA GLU A 161 -23.43 7.82 -5.86
C GLU A 161 -22.12 7.39 -5.18
N ALA A 162 -21.42 8.31 -4.56
CA ALA A 162 -20.19 8.02 -3.84
C ALA A 162 -20.43 7.04 -2.67
N ARG A 163 -21.55 7.19 -1.96
CA ARG A 163 -21.95 6.27 -0.88
C ARG A 163 -22.24 4.86 -1.40
N ASP A 164 -22.93 4.73 -2.54
CA ASP A 164 -23.16 3.42 -3.16
C ASP A 164 -21.83 2.75 -3.57
N ARG A 165 -20.93 3.49 -4.24
CA ARG A 165 -19.62 2.97 -4.67
C ARG A 165 -18.77 2.55 -3.47
N PHE A 166 -18.69 3.40 -2.45
CA PHE A 166 -17.98 3.09 -1.21
C PHE A 166 -18.52 1.81 -0.54
N THR A 167 -19.84 1.68 -0.47
CA THR A 167 -20.49 0.51 0.11
C THR A 167 -20.15 -0.78 -0.67
N ARG A 168 -20.10 -0.72 -2.00
CA ARG A 168 -19.75 -1.88 -2.83
C ARG A 168 -18.29 -2.27 -2.64
N VAL A 169 -17.37 -1.29 -2.62
CA VAL A 169 -15.96 -1.55 -2.32
C VAL A 169 -15.80 -2.18 -0.94
N LEU A 170 -16.50 -1.66 0.08
CA LEU A 170 -16.47 -2.21 1.43
C LEU A 170 -17.00 -3.65 1.47
N LYS A 171 -18.07 -3.98 0.73
CA LYS A 171 -18.57 -5.36 0.62
C LYS A 171 -17.52 -6.30 0.02
N GLY A 172 -16.82 -5.86 -1.02
CA GLY A 172 -15.74 -6.63 -1.62
C GLY A 172 -14.56 -6.83 -0.66
N HIS A 173 -14.17 -5.77 0.04
CA HIS A 173 -13.13 -5.83 1.07
C HIS A 173 -13.48 -6.84 2.18
N ILE A 174 -14.69 -6.78 2.72
CA ILE A 174 -15.15 -7.70 3.76
C ILE A 174 -15.17 -9.13 3.23
N ALA A 175 -15.68 -9.36 2.03
CA ALA A 175 -15.74 -10.70 1.43
C ALA A 175 -14.34 -11.30 1.29
N LEU A 176 -13.36 -10.53 0.83
CA LEU A 176 -11.97 -10.97 0.70
C LEU A 176 -11.33 -11.20 2.07
N ALA A 177 -11.47 -10.25 3.01
CA ALA A 177 -10.82 -10.29 4.32
C ALA A 177 -11.33 -11.43 5.21
N THR A 178 -12.56 -11.88 5.01
CA THR A 178 -13.17 -12.97 5.79
C THR A 178 -13.12 -14.33 5.11
N GLN A 179 -12.62 -14.39 3.86
CA GLN A 179 -12.57 -15.64 3.09
C GLN A 179 -11.59 -16.64 3.70
N LYS A 180 -12.06 -17.86 3.91
CA LYS A 180 -11.21 -19.00 4.24
C LYS A 180 -10.89 -19.78 2.96
N PHE A 181 -9.64 -20.16 2.79
CA PHE A 181 -9.18 -20.85 1.58
C PHE A 181 -8.13 -21.92 1.92
N PRO A 182 -8.00 -22.98 1.10
CA PRO A 182 -7.02 -24.04 1.32
C PRO A 182 -5.58 -23.55 1.06
N LYS A 183 -4.62 -24.24 1.66
CA LYS A 183 -3.19 -24.01 1.41
C LYS A 183 -2.89 -24.14 -0.09
N GLY A 184 -2.12 -23.17 -0.62
CA GLY A 184 -1.76 -23.10 -2.03
C GLY A 184 -2.70 -22.26 -2.88
N THR A 185 -3.79 -21.73 -2.31
CA THR A 185 -4.63 -20.73 -3.01
C THR A 185 -3.83 -19.45 -3.23
N THR A 186 -3.87 -18.94 -4.45
CA THR A 186 -3.19 -17.68 -4.84
C THR A 186 -4.10 -16.47 -4.72
N GLY A 187 -3.54 -15.28 -4.58
CA GLY A 187 -4.30 -14.03 -4.54
C GLY A 187 -5.19 -13.84 -5.77
N SER A 188 -4.71 -14.21 -6.96
CA SER A 188 -5.50 -14.11 -8.20
C SER A 188 -6.76 -15.00 -8.22
N GLN A 189 -6.78 -16.08 -7.46
CA GLN A 189 -7.97 -16.94 -7.37
C GLN A 189 -9.07 -16.35 -6.49
N ILE A 190 -8.73 -15.52 -5.52
CA ILE A 190 -9.68 -14.89 -4.58
C ILE A 190 -9.94 -13.41 -4.87
N ASP A 191 -9.20 -12.79 -5.78
CA ASP A 191 -9.34 -11.39 -6.19
C ASP A 191 -10.76 -11.03 -6.67
N ILE A 192 -11.45 -11.99 -7.30
CA ILE A 192 -12.84 -11.82 -7.72
C ILE A 192 -13.78 -11.42 -6.59
N LEU A 193 -13.52 -11.83 -5.35
CA LEU A 193 -14.35 -11.50 -4.20
C LEU A 193 -14.38 -10.00 -3.94
N ALA A 194 -13.25 -9.32 -4.15
CA ALA A 194 -13.16 -7.87 -4.01
C ALA A 194 -13.86 -7.13 -5.17
N ARG A 195 -13.85 -7.69 -6.39
CA ARG A 195 -14.38 -7.04 -7.60
C ARG A 195 -15.85 -7.28 -7.85
N ALA A 196 -16.39 -8.43 -7.43
CA ALA A 196 -17.74 -8.87 -7.74
C ALA A 196 -18.84 -7.83 -7.39
N PRO A 197 -18.81 -7.10 -6.26
CA PRO A 197 -19.84 -6.10 -5.97
C PRO A 197 -19.82 -4.89 -6.93
N LEU A 198 -18.69 -4.55 -7.54
CA LEU A 198 -18.60 -3.52 -8.58
C LEU A 198 -19.05 -4.07 -9.94
N TRP A 199 -18.64 -5.28 -10.29
CA TRP A 199 -19.04 -5.94 -11.53
C TRP A 199 -20.55 -6.14 -11.62
N SER A 200 -21.23 -6.37 -10.49
CA SER A 200 -22.68 -6.52 -10.44
C SER A 200 -23.47 -5.32 -11.00
N ILE A 201 -22.82 -4.16 -11.12
CA ILE A 201 -23.40 -2.94 -11.70
C ILE A 201 -22.63 -2.45 -12.93
N GLY A 202 -21.80 -3.31 -13.54
CA GLY A 202 -21.06 -2.99 -14.74
C GLY A 202 -19.84 -2.08 -14.52
N MET A 203 -19.36 -1.91 -13.28
CA MET A 203 -18.17 -1.11 -12.98
C MET A 203 -16.92 -1.96 -12.91
N VAL A 204 -15.78 -1.38 -13.27
CA VAL A 204 -14.45 -2.00 -13.23
C VAL A 204 -13.58 -1.29 -12.19
N LEU A 205 -12.68 -2.04 -11.57
CA LEU A 205 -11.59 -1.53 -10.73
C LEU A 205 -10.28 -1.90 -11.40
N ASP A 206 -9.51 -0.89 -11.81
CA ASP A 206 -8.24 -1.08 -12.52
C ASP A 206 -7.04 -1.24 -11.56
N GLN A 207 -7.26 -1.06 -10.27
CA GLN A 207 -6.22 -1.20 -9.24
C GLN A 207 -6.11 -2.65 -8.74
N VAL A 208 -4.95 -2.97 -8.15
CA VAL A 208 -4.76 -4.20 -7.37
C VAL A 208 -5.66 -4.17 -6.12
N THR A 209 -6.05 -5.35 -5.63
CA THR A 209 -6.95 -5.46 -4.48
C THR A 209 -6.23 -5.67 -3.15
N GLY A 210 -4.92 -5.83 -3.18
CA GLY A 210 -4.07 -5.93 -2.00
C GLY A 210 -2.71 -6.53 -2.31
N HIS A 211 -1.79 -6.35 -1.38
CA HIS A 211 -0.43 -6.91 -1.42
C HIS A 211 0.08 -7.18 0.00
N GLY A 212 1.22 -7.85 0.13
CA GLY A 212 1.91 -8.04 1.39
C GLY A 212 2.74 -6.82 1.77
N VAL A 213 3.03 -6.70 3.07
CA VAL A 213 3.98 -5.70 3.61
C VAL A 213 5.06 -6.46 4.38
N ASP A 214 6.32 -6.10 4.13
CA ASP A 214 7.45 -6.66 4.87
C ASP A 214 7.56 -6.05 6.28
N SER A 215 8.34 -6.69 7.16
CA SER A 215 8.50 -6.19 8.53
C SER A 215 9.37 -4.94 8.62
N TYR A 216 10.25 -4.72 7.64
CA TYR A 216 11.14 -3.56 7.55
C TYR A 216 11.51 -3.29 6.08
N LEU A 217 11.40 -2.02 5.66
CA LEU A 217 11.64 -1.57 4.27
C LEU A 217 10.88 -2.43 3.24
N GLY A 218 9.57 -2.47 3.39
CA GLY A 218 8.66 -3.24 2.55
C GLY A 218 8.33 -2.60 1.22
#